data_aa35fc4aae4fa28b0e76e3adcaa31388
#
_entry.id   aa35fc4aae4fa28b0e76e3adcaa31388
#
_cell.length_a   1.000
_cell.length_b   1.000
_cell.length_c   1.000
_cell.angle_alpha   90.00
_cell.angle_beta   90.00
_cell.angle_gamma   90.00
#
_symmetry.space_group_name_H-M   'P 1'
#
loop_
_entity.id
_entity.type
_entity.pdbx_description
1 polymer ?
#
loop_
_entity_poly.entity_id
_entity_poly.type
_entity_poly.pdbx_seq_one_letter_code
_entity_poly.pdbx_strand_id
1 'polypeptide(L)'
;MDQGLITTIAMGIALSATAGFRVFVPMLAAALAGHFNIMHLPADMAWLSSWTSIICFATASIAEIAAYYIPFIDNILDTIATPLSVAAGTLLAFSILPISSQEPIVRWGLAFLAGGSTAGTIQLGTGLLRLLSSKATIGTGNVVVSTTENAAAVTSSLLTFVIPVVMALLLLVLCIWVVSRIFKKITRRRTF
;
A
#
# COMPACT_ATOMS: atom_id res chain seq x y z
N MET A 1 8.28 -18.26 19.53
CA MET A 1 7.98 -16.99 18.81
C MET A 1 6.58 -16.59 19.25
N ASP A 2 6.46 -15.44 19.89
CA ASP A 2 5.16 -14.97 20.38
C ASP A 2 4.22 -14.75 19.19
N GLN A 3 3.00 -15.27 19.28
CA GLN A 3 1.96 -15.08 18.26
C GLN A 3 1.75 -13.59 17.95
N GLY A 4 1.96 -12.72 18.95
CA GLY A 4 1.93 -11.27 18.80
C GLY A 4 2.99 -10.70 17.84
N LEU A 5 4.20 -11.24 17.83
CA LEU A 5 5.28 -10.78 16.96
C LEU A 5 4.98 -11.09 15.48
N ILE A 6 4.55 -12.31 15.19
CA ILE A 6 4.18 -12.73 13.83
C ILE A 6 3.02 -11.89 13.30
N THR A 7 2.01 -11.66 14.12
CA THR A 7 0.84 -10.85 13.77
C THR A 7 1.23 -9.41 13.46
N THR A 8 2.09 -8.80 14.28
CA THR A 8 2.56 -7.42 14.07
C THR A 8 3.37 -7.30 12.78
N ILE A 9 4.27 -8.24 12.50
CA ILE A 9 5.04 -8.26 11.25
C ILE A 9 4.09 -8.41 10.04
N ALA A 10 3.14 -9.34 10.14
CA ALA A 10 2.17 -9.57 9.08
C ALA A 10 1.30 -8.32 8.82
N MET A 11 0.82 -7.66 9.89
CA MET A 11 0.06 -6.40 9.77
C MET A 11 0.88 -5.31 9.10
N GLY A 12 2.15 -5.13 9.51
CA GLY A 12 3.05 -4.15 8.91
C GLY A 12 3.26 -4.38 7.41
N ILE A 13 3.54 -5.61 7.00
CA ILE A 13 3.72 -5.98 5.60
C ILE A 13 2.41 -5.81 4.81
N ALA A 14 1.29 -6.29 5.35
CA ALA A 14 0.01 -6.25 4.63
C ALA A 14 -0.49 -4.82 4.43
N LEU A 15 -0.49 -3.97 5.47
CA LEU A 15 -0.88 -2.56 5.34
C LEU A 15 0.06 -1.79 4.40
N SER A 16 1.37 -2.04 4.51
CA SER A 16 2.34 -1.41 3.60
C SER A 16 2.08 -1.81 2.15
N ALA A 17 1.89 -3.10 1.88
CA ALA A 17 1.58 -3.59 0.54
C ALA A 17 0.26 -3.01 0.00
N THR A 18 -0.76 -2.86 0.87
CA THR A 18 -2.06 -2.26 0.51
C THR A 18 -1.92 -0.80 0.05
N ALA A 19 -0.90 -0.06 0.53
CA ALA A 19 -0.61 1.30 0.07
C ALA A 19 -0.25 1.36 -1.43
N GLY A 20 0.03 0.23 -2.05
CA GLY A 20 0.21 0.12 -3.50
C GLY A 20 -1.10 0.13 -4.30
N PHE A 21 -2.26 -0.08 -3.68
CA PHE A 21 -3.56 0.11 -4.33
C PHE A 21 -4.05 1.55 -4.17
N ARG A 22 -4.03 2.06 -2.92
CA ARG A 22 -4.40 3.43 -2.52
C ARG A 22 -3.52 3.86 -1.37
N VAL A 23 -2.96 5.04 -1.48
CA VAL A 23 -1.95 5.53 -0.54
C VAL A 23 -2.55 5.81 0.82
N PHE A 24 -3.63 6.58 0.85
CA PHE A 24 -4.16 7.12 2.10
C PHE A 24 -5.13 6.18 2.82
N VAL A 25 -5.74 5.22 2.13
CA VAL A 25 -6.67 4.25 2.74
C VAL A 25 -6.01 3.39 3.84
N PRO A 26 -4.87 2.71 3.62
CA PRO A 26 -4.21 1.95 4.67
C PRO A 26 -3.58 2.84 5.74
N MET A 27 -3.19 4.08 5.42
CA MET A 27 -2.72 5.04 6.42
C MET A 27 -3.85 5.46 7.36
N LEU A 28 -5.05 5.71 6.83
CA LEU A 28 -6.25 5.95 7.63
C LEU A 28 -6.58 4.73 8.50
N ALA A 29 -6.52 3.53 7.93
CA ALA A 29 -6.77 2.30 8.67
C ALA A 29 -5.78 2.11 9.83
N ALA A 30 -4.49 2.36 9.61
CA ALA A 30 -3.46 2.32 10.65
C ALA A 30 -3.67 3.40 11.72
N ALA A 31 -4.04 4.62 11.32
CA ALA A 31 -4.34 5.73 12.23
C ALA A 31 -5.53 5.40 13.15
N LEU A 32 -6.61 4.88 12.60
CA LEU A 32 -7.78 4.42 13.34
C LEU A 32 -7.43 3.26 14.27
N ALA A 33 -6.70 2.25 13.80
CA ALA A 33 -6.30 1.10 14.58
C ALA A 33 -5.40 1.51 15.77
N GLY A 34 -4.48 2.45 15.58
CA GLY A 34 -3.67 3.02 16.65
C GLY A 34 -4.52 3.81 17.65
N HIS A 35 -5.45 4.64 17.16
CA HIS A 35 -6.33 5.46 18.01
C HIS A 35 -7.24 4.62 18.90
N PHE A 36 -7.82 3.55 18.36
CA PHE A 36 -8.68 2.63 19.10
C PHE A 36 -7.92 1.51 19.84
N ASN A 37 -6.59 1.59 19.92
CA ASN A 37 -5.73 0.60 20.58
C ASN A 37 -5.87 -0.84 20.05
N ILE A 38 -6.29 -0.98 18.78
CA ILE A 38 -6.29 -2.27 18.07
C ILE A 38 -4.85 -2.67 17.73
N MET A 39 -3.99 -1.67 17.52
CA MET A 39 -2.58 -1.83 17.16
C MET A 39 -1.72 -0.89 18.02
N HIS A 40 -0.58 -1.39 18.51
CA HIS A 40 0.37 -0.59 19.27
C HIS A 40 1.38 0.07 18.33
N LEU A 41 1.44 1.40 18.39
CA LEU A 41 2.44 2.20 17.67
C LEU A 41 3.58 2.57 18.61
N PRO A 42 4.85 2.59 18.14
CA PRO A 42 5.96 3.12 18.92
C PRO A 42 5.73 4.60 19.30
N ALA A 43 6.36 5.04 20.40
CA ALA A 43 6.14 6.39 20.95
C ALA A 43 6.47 7.51 19.95
N ASP A 44 7.49 7.34 19.12
CA ASP A 44 7.90 8.26 18.05
C ASP A 44 6.88 8.34 16.90
N MET A 45 5.97 7.36 16.80
CA MET A 45 4.91 7.30 15.79
C MET A 45 3.51 7.51 16.36
N ALA A 46 3.39 7.88 17.65
CA ALA A 46 2.10 8.12 18.31
C ALA A 46 1.27 9.24 17.63
N TRP A 47 1.92 10.17 16.92
CA TRP A 47 1.24 11.21 16.15
C TRP A 47 0.29 10.64 15.09
N LEU A 48 0.61 9.45 14.53
CA LEU A 48 -0.20 8.78 13.51
C LEU A 48 -1.62 8.48 14.02
N SER A 49 -1.77 8.15 15.30
CA SER A 49 -3.06 7.85 15.95
C SER A 49 -3.82 9.10 16.47
N SER A 50 -3.33 10.31 16.17
CA SER A 50 -3.99 11.55 16.58
C SER A 50 -5.25 11.83 15.74
N TRP A 51 -6.21 12.56 16.30
CA TRP A 51 -7.39 13.03 15.58
C TRP A 51 -7.02 13.85 14.34
N THR A 52 -5.97 14.65 14.43
CA THR A 52 -5.47 15.43 13.28
C THR A 52 -5.06 14.52 12.13
N SER A 53 -4.28 13.47 12.42
CA SER A 53 -3.85 12.51 11.39
C SER A 53 -5.04 11.74 10.80
N ILE A 54 -6.01 11.32 11.63
CA ILE A 54 -7.23 10.65 11.17
C ILE A 54 -8.01 11.54 10.21
N ILE A 55 -8.24 12.81 10.57
CA ILE A 55 -8.99 13.75 9.71
C ILE A 55 -8.22 14.00 8.41
N CYS A 56 -6.89 14.22 8.48
CA CYS A 56 -6.06 14.41 7.30
C CYS A 56 -6.11 13.19 6.36
N PHE A 57 -5.92 11.99 6.89
CA PHE A 57 -5.95 10.78 6.06
C PHE A 57 -7.35 10.43 5.56
N ALA A 58 -8.40 10.70 6.32
CA ALA A 58 -9.77 10.52 5.86
C ALA A 58 -10.08 11.46 4.68
N THR A 59 -9.74 12.74 4.82
CA THR A 59 -9.92 13.72 3.74
C THR A 59 -9.09 13.37 2.51
N ALA A 60 -7.81 12.98 2.72
CA ALA A 60 -6.93 12.57 1.64
C ALA A 60 -7.42 11.28 0.94
N SER A 61 -7.95 10.30 1.69
CA SER A 61 -8.53 9.07 1.13
C SER A 61 -9.75 9.36 0.26
N ILE A 62 -10.65 10.24 0.72
CA ILE A 62 -11.83 10.65 -0.05
C ILE A 62 -11.41 11.38 -1.32
N ALA A 63 -10.46 12.32 -1.20
CA ALA A 63 -9.93 13.05 -2.33
C ALA A 63 -9.23 12.14 -3.34
N GLU A 64 -8.38 11.21 -2.86
CA GLU A 64 -7.70 10.21 -3.69
C GLU A 64 -8.71 9.37 -4.46
N ILE A 65 -9.69 8.77 -3.77
CA ILE A 65 -10.71 7.93 -4.40
C ILE A 65 -11.50 8.74 -5.46
N ALA A 66 -11.97 9.94 -5.12
CA ALA A 66 -12.75 10.79 -6.04
C ALA A 66 -11.92 11.22 -7.27
N ALA A 67 -10.67 11.57 -7.08
CA ALA A 67 -9.77 12.04 -8.13
C ALA A 67 -9.52 11.00 -9.22
N TYR A 68 -9.50 9.71 -8.86
CA TYR A 68 -9.34 8.62 -9.82
C TYR A 68 -10.55 8.37 -10.73
N TYR A 69 -11.68 9.00 -10.48
CA TYR A 69 -12.85 9.00 -11.39
C TYR A 69 -12.86 10.16 -12.36
N ILE A 70 -11.90 11.09 -12.27
CA ILE A 70 -11.78 12.25 -13.16
C ILE A 70 -10.62 11.97 -14.14
N PRO A 71 -10.87 11.72 -15.44
CA PRO A 71 -9.89 11.18 -16.39
C PRO A 71 -8.59 12.01 -16.54
N PHE A 72 -8.64 13.32 -16.38
CA PHE A 72 -7.46 14.17 -16.45
C PHE A 72 -6.61 14.06 -15.16
N ILE A 73 -7.28 14.02 -14.00
CA ILE A 73 -6.63 13.93 -12.69
C ILE A 73 -6.06 12.53 -12.48
N ASP A 74 -6.73 11.48 -12.94
CA ASP A 74 -6.27 10.09 -12.93
C ASP A 74 -4.86 9.96 -13.54
N ASN A 75 -4.62 10.56 -14.70
CA ASN A 75 -3.31 10.53 -15.35
C ASN A 75 -2.21 11.26 -14.57
N ILE A 76 -2.54 12.36 -13.90
CA ILE A 76 -1.58 13.09 -13.04
C ILE A 76 -1.26 12.25 -11.81
N LEU A 77 -2.29 11.68 -11.17
CA LEU A 77 -2.14 10.83 -10.00
C LEU A 77 -1.27 9.60 -10.30
N ASP A 78 -1.47 8.95 -11.44
CA ASP A 78 -0.64 7.79 -11.83
C ASP A 78 0.86 8.14 -11.92
N THR A 79 1.19 9.36 -12.28
CA THR A 79 2.58 9.83 -12.36
C THR A 79 3.24 9.90 -10.97
N ILE A 80 2.50 10.37 -9.96
CA ILE A 80 3.01 10.56 -8.60
C ILE A 80 2.68 9.36 -7.68
N ALA A 81 1.79 8.49 -8.10
CA ALA A 81 1.31 7.37 -7.27
C ALA A 81 2.44 6.42 -6.87
N THR A 82 3.37 6.11 -7.76
CA THR A 82 4.47 5.18 -7.44
C THR A 82 5.39 5.72 -6.34
N PRO A 83 5.98 6.90 -6.43
CA PRO A 83 6.80 7.43 -5.34
C PRO A 83 6.00 7.64 -4.05
N LEU A 84 4.73 8.03 -4.16
CA LEU A 84 3.87 8.26 -3.00
C LEU A 84 3.51 6.95 -2.28
N SER A 85 3.20 5.89 -3.02
CA SER A 85 2.94 4.57 -2.44
C SER A 85 4.17 3.96 -1.77
N VAL A 86 5.35 4.13 -2.37
CA VAL A 86 6.62 3.71 -1.76
C VAL A 86 6.86 4.45 -0.45
N ALA A 87 6.65 5.76 -0.42
CA ALA A 87 6.80 6.57 0.80
C ALA A 87 5.80 6.14 1.88
N ALA A 88 4.52 5.98 1.53
CA ALA A 88 3.47 5.54 2.46
C ALA A 88 3.72 4.11 2.97
N GLY A 89 4.07 3.18 2.10
CA GLY A 89 4.42 1.81 2.49
C GLY A 89 5.64 1.76 3.42
N THR A 90 6.65 2.59 3.16
CA THR A 90 7.81 2.74 4.04
C THR A 90 7.39 3.28 5.41
N LEU A 91 6.57 4.33 5.44
CA LEU A 91 6.09 4.92 6.69
C LEU A 91 5.25 3.94 7.52
N LEU A 92 4.36 3.19 6.88
CA LEU A 92 3.57 2.15 7.55
C LEU A 92 4.45 1.03 8.12
N ALA A 93 5.43 0.53 7.36
CA ALA A 93 6.39 -0.45 7.84
C ALA A 93 7.22 0.09 9.01
N PHE A 94 7.70 1.33 8.91
CA PHE A 94 8.44 2.00 9.97
C PHE A 94 7.62 2.12 11.26
N SER A 95 6.32 2.38 11.14
CA SER A 95 5.42 2.58 12.26
C SER A 95 4.97 1.28 12.93
N ILE A 96 4.90 0.18 12.19
CA ILE A 96 4.23 -1.04 12.63
C ILE A 96 5.21 -2.18 12.90
N LEU A 97 6.29 -2.30 12.09
CA LEU A 97 7.24 -3.39 12.25
C LEU A 97 7.99 -3.27 13.59
N PRO A 98 8.27 -4.40 14.26
CA PRO A 98 8.97 -4.43 15.55
C PRO A 98 10.48 -4.21 15.39
N ILE A 99 10.85 -3.11 14.78
CA ILE A 99 12.22 -2.67 14.47
C ILE A 99 12.62 -1.40 15.21
N SER A 100 11.83 -0.98 16.20
CA SER A 100 12.04 0.27 16.96
C SER A 100 13.34 0.28 17.78
N SER A 101 13.91 -0.88 18.10
CA SER A 101 15.19 -1.02 18.80
C SER A 101 16.41 -0.88 17.91
N GLN A 102 16.22 -0.79 16.58
CA GLN A 102 17.32 -0.65 15.64
C GLN A 102 17.76 0.82 15.51
N GLU A 103 19.01 1.01 15.10
CA GLU A 103 19.51 2.34 14.75
C GLU A 103 18.62 3.00 13.67
N PRO A 104 18.39 4.32 13.73
CA PRO A 104 17.43 5.00 12.84
C PRO A 104 17.65 4.72 11.35
N ILE A 105 18.90 4.70 10.88
CA ILE A 105 19.19 4.43 9.47
C ILE A 105 18.85 3.00 9.06
N VAL A 106 19.11 2.02 9.96
CA VAL A 106 18.77 0.61 9.73
C VAL A 106 17.27 0.43 9.73
N ARG A 107 16.56 1.07 10.66
CA ARG A 107 15.11 1.05 10.76
C ARG A 107 14.45 1.58 9.49
N TRP A 108 14.89 2.74 8.97
CA TRP A 108 14.41 3.28 7.70
C TRP A 108 14.72 2.37 6.51
N GLY A 109 15.92 1.78 6.47
CA GLY A 109 16.31 0.83 5.43
C GLY A 109 15.44 -0.42 5.42
N LEU A 110 15.20 -1.03 6.57
CA LEU A 110 14.34 -2.21 6.70
C LEU A 110 12.87 -1.88 6.35
N ALA A 111 12.37 -0.73 6.80
CA ALA A 111 11.02 -0.26 6.47
C ALA A 111 10.85 -0.03 4.96
N PHE A 112 11.85 0.58 4.31
CA PHE A 112 11.84 0.75 2.85
C PHE A 112 11.87 -0.59 2.11
N LEU A 113 12.74 -1.51 2.54
CA LEU A 113 12.87 -2.83 1.90
C LEU A 113 11.61 -3.68 2.10
N ALA A 114 10.99 -3.65 3.27
CA ALA A 114 9.78 -4.44 3.54
C ALA A 114 8.51 -3.77 3.02
N GLY A 115 8.29 -2.50 3.36
CA GLY A 115 7.05 -1.79 3.08
C GLY A 115 7.07 -1.02 1.77
N GLY A 116 8.10 -0.21 1.53
CA GLY A 116 8.21 0.59 0.32
C GLY A 116 8.29 -0.25 -0.94
N SER A 117 9.09 -1.34 -0.92
CA SER A 117 9.22 -2.23 -2.07
C SER A 117 7.93 -2.98 -2.40
N THR A 118 7.19 -3.45 -1.38
CA THR A 118 5.92 -4.15 -1.59
C THR A 118 4.84 -3.20 -2.11
N ALA A 119 4.70 -2.00 -1.52
CA ALA A 119 3.79 -0.97 -2.01
C ALA A 119 4.10 -0.56 -3.46
N GLY A 120 5.36 -0.24 -3.74
CA GLY A 120 5.82 0.14 -5.08
C GLY A 120 5.58 -0.97 -6.11
N THR A 121 5.79 -2.23 -5.74
CA THR A 121 5.54 -3.37 -6.62
C THR A 121 4.06 -3.50 -6.99
N ILE A 122 3.16 -3.39 -6.02
CA ILE A 122 1.71 -3.42 -6.27
C ILE A 122 1.30 -2.23 -7.13
N GLN A 123 1.77 -1.02 -6.80
CA GLN A 123 1.48 0.18 -7.57
C GLN A 123 1.96 0.08 -9.04
N LEU A 124 3.14 -0.48 -9.28
CA LEU A 124 3.60 -0.75 -10.65
C LEU A 124 2.69 -1.75 -11.37
N GLY A 125 2.20 -2.75 -10.66
CA GLY A 125 1.24 -3.73 -11.20
C GLY A 125 -0.08 -3.09 -11.60
N THR A 126 -0.66 -2.27 -10.74
CA THR A 126 -1.94 -1.57 -11.00
C THR A 126 -1.78 -0.50 -12.08
N GLY A 127 -0.69 0.26 -12.09
CA GLY A 127 -0.36 1.20 -13.15
C GLY A 127 -0.24 0.54 -14.52
N LEU A 128 0.38 -0.66 -14.59
CA LEU A 128 0.43 -1.44 -15.83
C LEU A 128 -0.96 -1.91 -16.27
N LEU A 129 -1.83 -2.32 -15.34
CA LEU A 129 -3.22 -2.69 -15.65
C LEU A 129 -4.00 -1.51 -16.24
N ARG A 130 -3.83 -0.31 -15.68
CA ARG A 130 -4.45 0.91 -16.20
C ARG A 130 -3.96 1.27 -17.59
N LEU A 131 -2.66 1.19 -17.83
CA LEU A 131 -2.08 1.42 -19.16
C LEU A 131 -2.64 0.44 -20.20
N LEU A 132 -2.82 -0.83 -19.83
CA LEU A 132 -3.41 -1.83 -20.71
C LEU A 132 -4.91 -1.57 -20.91
N SER A 133 -5.63 -1.22 -19.86
CA SER A 133 -7.04 -0.84 -19.91
C SER A 133 -7.28 0.35 -20.81
N SER A 134 -6.49 1.42 -20.64
CA SER A 134 -6.58 2.63 -21.45
C SER A 134 -6.37 2.36 -22.94
N LYS A 135 -5.41 1.49 -23.28
CA LYS A 135 -5.16 1.08 -24.67
C LYS A 135 -6.26 0.23 -25.28
N ALA A 136 -6.91 -0.62 -24.46
CA ALA A 136 -7.96 -1.52 -24.92
C ALA A 136 -9.34 -0.85 -25.01
N THR A 137 -9.61 0.16 -24.17
CA THR A 137 -10.96 0.73 -23.99
C THR A 137 -11.03 2.23 -24.20
N ILE A 138 -9.97 2.86 -24.72
CA ILE A 138 -9.86 4.33 -24.88
C ILE A 138 -10.13 5.03 -23.53
N GLY A 139 -9.67 4.42 -22.44
CA GLY A 139 -9.77 4.99 -21.07
C GLY A 139 -11.05 4.67 -20.30
N THR A 140 -12.12 4.22 -20.94
CA THR A 140 -13.40 3.92 -20.24
C THR A 140 -13.28 2.77 -19.23
N GLY A 141 -12.37 1.83 -19.45
CA GLY A 141 -12.09 0.73 -18.51
C GLY A 141 -11.37 1.15 -17.24
N ASN A 142 -10.76 2.34 -17.20
CA ASN A 142 -10.06 2.82 -16.01
C ASN A 142 -10.97 2.99 -14.80
N VAL A 143 -12.24 3.34 -15.01
CA VAL A 143 -13.24 3.41 -13.94
C VAL A 143 -13.40 2.05 -13.24
N VAL A 144 -13.43 0.96 -14.01
CA VAL A 144 -13.54 -0.41 -13.45
C VAL A 144 -12.27 -0.76 -12.68
N VAL A 145 -11.10 -0.45 -13.24
CA VAL A 145 -9.81 -0.68 -12.56
C VAL A 145 -9.76 0.11 -11.27
N SER A 146 -10.08 1.40 -11.27
CA SER A 146 -10.08 2.26 -10.08
C SER A 146 -11.07 1.78 -9.02
N THR A 147 -12.26 1.33 -9.41
CA THR A 147 -13.24 0.76 -8.49
C THR A 147 -12.72 -0.53 -7.84
N THR A 148 -12.08 -1.39 -8.62
CA THR A 148 -11.47 -2.62 -8.11
C THR A 148 -10.33 -2.34 -7.14
N GLU A 149 -9.47 -1.36 -7.44
CA GLU A 149 -8.38 -0.93 -6.54
C GLU A 149 -8.92 -0.31 -5.26
N ASN A 150 -9.98 0.51 -5.33
CA ASN A 150 -10.63 1.06 -4.13
C ASN A 150 -11.17 -0.05 -3.24
N ALA A 151 -11.89 -1.01 -3.83
CA ALA A 151 -12.40 -2.17 -3.11
C ALA A 151 -11.26 -3.01 -2.51
N ALA A 152 -10.19 -3.27 -3.29
CA ALA A 152 -9.01 -3.98 -2.81
C ALA A 152 -8.34 -3.26 -1.64
N ALA A 153 -8.13 -1.94 -1.73
CA ALA A 153 -7.49 -1.15 -0.67
C ALA A 153 -8.30 -1.19 0.63
N VAL A 154 -9.62 -0.93 0.54
CA VAL A 154 -10.49 -0.92 1.73
C VAL A 154 -10.58 -2.32 2.34
N THR A 155 -10.88 -3.32 1.52
CA THR A 155 -11.04 -4.70 1.99
C THR A 155 -9.74 -5.25 2.58
N SER A 156 -8.60 -5.06 1.89
CA SER A 156 -7.30 -5.53 2.38
C SER A 156 -6.90 -4.82 3.68
N SER A 157 -7.14 -3.51 3.80
CA SER A 157 -6.85 -2.78 5.04
C SER A 157 -7.66 -3.33 6.21
N LEU A 158 -8.96 -3.55 6.04
CA LEU A 158 -9.83 -4.07 7.09
C LEU A 158 -9.48 -5.53 7.45
N LEU A 159 -9.31 -6.39 6.44
CA LEU A 159 -8.97 -7.80 6.67
C LEU A 159 -7.60 -7.99 7.30
N THR A 160 -6.68 -7.04 7.13
CA THR A 160 -5.37 -7.09 7.79
C THR A 160 -5.49 -7.13 9.31
N PHE A 161 -6.51 -6.52 9.90
CA PHE A 161 -6.72 -6.57 11.37
C PHE A 161 -7.42 -7.85 11.84
N VAL A 162 -8.14 -8.53 10.95
CA VAL A 162 -8.87 -9.77 11.27
C VAL A 162 -8.01 -11.01 11.01
N ILE A 163 -7.32 -11.05 9.87
CA ILE A 163 -6.54 -12.21 9.40
C ILE A 163 -5.16 -11.77 8.87
N PRO A 164 -4.31 -11.14 9.69
CA PRO A 164 -3.10 -10.46 9.23
C PRO A 164 -2.13 -11.35 8.47
N VAL A 165 -1.90 -12.58 8.95
CA VAL A 165 -0.97 -13.52 8.31
C VAL A 165 -1.44 -13.93 6.91
N VAL A 166 -2.73 -14.21 6.76
CA VAL A 166 -3.32 -14.59 5.47
C VAL A 166 -3.22 -13.41 4.50
N MET A 167 -3.53 -12.19 4.96
CA MET A 167 -3.43 -11.00 4.11
C MET A 167 -2.00 -10.70 3.69
N ALA A 168 -1.03 -10.81 4.61
CA ALA A 168 0.38 -10.66 4.26
C ALA A 168 0.83 -11.67 3.20
N LEU A 169 0.48 -12.94 3.36
CA LEU A 169 0.81 -13.98 2.39
C LEU A 169 0.16 -13.73 1.02
N LEU A 170 -1.12 -13.38 0.98
CA LEU A 170 -1.83 -13.07 -0.27
C LEU A 170 -1.18 -11.89 -1.01
N LEU A 171 -0.87 -10.82 -0.31
CA LEU A 171 -0.25 -9.63 -0.91
C LEU A 171 1.20 -9.89 -1.33
N LEU A 172 1.97 -10.69 -0.58
CA LEU A 172 3.31 -11.12 -1.00
C LEU A 172 3.27 -12.01 -2.25
N VAL A 173 2.32 -12.95 -2.32
CA VAL A 173 2.11 -13.76 -3.54
C VAL A 173 1.74 -12.87 -4.73
N LEU A 174 0.90 -11.86 -4.52
CA LEU A 174 0.57 -10.87 -5.54
C LEU A 174 1.82 -10.10 -5.98
N CYS A 175 2.67 -9.64 -5.06
CA CYS A 175 3.94 -8.99 -5.38
C CYS A 175 4.85 -9.89 -6.24
N ILE A 176 5.03 -11.14 -5.84
CA ILE A 176 5.85 -12.11 -6.60
C ILE A 176 5.26 -12.32 -7.99
N TRP A 177 3.95 -12.43 -8.11
CA TRP A 177 3.27 -12.57 -9.39
C TRP A 177 3.49 -11.34 -10.29
N VAL A 178 3.34 -10.13 -9.76
CA VAL A 178 3.58 -8.87 -10.50
C VAL A 178 5.02 -8.81 -10.99
N VAL A 179 5.99 -9.04 -10.11
CA VAL A 179 7.42 -9.05 -10.46
C VAL A 179 7.69 -10.07 -11.57
N SER A 180 7.18 -11.30 -11.42
CA SER A 180 7.38 -12.36 -12.42
C SER A 180 6.80 -11.99 -13.81
N ARG A 181 5.66 -11.29 -13.83
CA ARG A 181 5.03 -10.81 -15.07
C ARG A 181 5.84 -9.71 -15.74
N ILE A 182 6.35 -8.77 -14.94
CA ILE A 182 7.20 -7.68 -15.44
C ILE A 182 8.49 -8.26 -16.04
N PHE A 183 9.17 -9.15 -15.32
CA PHE A 183 10.40 -9.78 -15.81
C PHE A 183 10.20 -10.57 -17.11
N LYS A 184 9.16 -11.40 -17.20
CA LYS A 184 8.84 -12.14 -18.43
C LYS A 184 8.60 -11.22 -19.63
N LYS A 185 7.98 -10.05 -19.40
CA LYS A 185 7.72 -9.08 -20.47
C LYS A 185 9.00 -8.40 -20.97
N ILE A 186 9.94 -8.10 -20.05
CA ILE A 186 11.24 -7.49 -20.38
C ILE A 186 12.12 -8.49 -21.14
N THR A 187 12.20 -9.73 -20.69
CA THR A 187 13.03 -10.77 -21.31
C THR A 187 12.56 -11.11 -22.71
N ARG A 188 11.25 -11.19 -22.95
CA ARG A 188 10.70 -11.42 -24.30
C ARG A 188 11.00 -10.31 -25.31
N ARG A 189 11.26 -9.08 -24.85
CA ARG A 189 11.62 -7.96 -25.76
C ARG A 189 13.10 -7.94 -26.17
N ARG A 190 13.96 -8.72 -25.51
CA ARG A 190 15.40 -8.81 -25.81
C ARG A 190 15.76 -9.95 -26.78
N THR A 191 14.80 -10.79 -27.14
CA THR A 191 15.00 -11.93 -28.06
C THR A 191 14.52 -11.67 -29.50
N PHE A 192 14.31 -10.39 -29.84
CA PHE A 192 14.07 -9.94 -31.22
C PHE A 192 15.09 -8.81 -31.57
#